data_11b669ed214a731b41a96e44782e639f
#
_entry.id   11b669ed214a731b41a96e44782e639f
#
_cell.length_a   1.000
_cell.length_b   1.000
_cell.length_c   1.000
_cell.angle_alpha   90.00
_cell.angle_beta   90.00
_cell.angle_gamma   90.00
#
_symmetry.space_group_name_H-M   'P 1'
#
loop_
_entity.id
_entity.type
_entity.pdbx_description
1 polymer ?
#
loop_
_entity_poly.entity_id
_entity_poly.type
_entity_poly.pdbx_seq_one_letter_code
_entity_poly.pdbx_strand_id
1 'polypeptide(L)'
;MKYLILTVCATLLLSCSPKAEKATVNSSDWSFPHFEKQDDVNPILKPDNELFFTDPITQNQVFWEERNVLNPAAIVRNDTVFMLYRAQDQWGTSRIGLAYSSDGIQFTKKASPVFYPDQDVHKKEEWNYRKTDGEPYSLECKSCYFDGVEDPRIVIDEKGTYFMTYTAYDGKTARLSIASSTDLIHWNKHGLVLSQERYQDHWSKAGAIVTEQIGNQQVTKKIAGQYWMYFGDTNLYMASSTDLIYWEPAVNEENGALISVLHPRKGFFDSRLVESGPYAIYTENGIALIYNASNAANFNDPALPKFTYAAGQALFDKTEPYKLIERTDSYFIYPDKDYEKVGEINEVCFVEGLVFFKEKWFLYYGTADSKIALAVYDPSTKK
;
A
#
# COMPACT_ATOMS: atom_id res chain seq x y z
N MET A 1 77.55 16.02 27.33
CA MET A 1 76.28 16.62 26.87
C MET A 1 75.97 16.02 25.51
N LYS A 2 75.07 15.06 25.47
CA LYS A 2 74.59 14.41 24.25
C LYS A 2 73.08 14.78 24.09
N TYR A 3 72.79 15.52 23.05
CA TYR A 3 71.38 15.87 22.72
C TYR A 3 70.75 14.71 21.94
N LEU A 4 69.60 14.21 22.48
CA LEU A 4 68.81 13.20 21.88
C LEU A 4 67.67 13.91 21.06
N ILE A 5 67.71 13.76 19.75
CA ILE A 5 66.63 14.29 18.86
C ILE A 5 65.54 13.22 18.75
N LEU A 6 64.37 13.53 19.25
CA LEU A 6 63.16 12.70 19.12
C LEU A 6 62.47 13.06 17.83
N THR A 7 62.47 12.16 16.85
CA THR A 7 61.71 12.29 15.62
C THR A 7 60.29 11.74 15.84
N VAL A 8 59.30 12.62 15.83
CA VAL A 8 57.88 12.23 15.88
C VAL A 8 57.41 11.87 14.48
N CYS A 9 57.17 10.59 14.25
CA CYS A 9 56.51 10.09 13.02
C CYS A 9 55.00 10.23 13.15
N ALA A 10 54.41 11.20 12.46
CA ALA A 10 52.98 11.33 12.35
C ALA A 10 52.42 10.36 11.28
N THR A 11 51.80 9.28 11.71
CA THR A 11 51.06 8.37 10.84
C THR A 11 49.69 8.95 10.52
N LEU A 12 49.51 9.43 9.29
CA LEU A 12 48.21 9.78 8.71
C LEU A 12 47.40 8.48 8.47
N LEU A 13 46.41 8.24 9.32
CA LEU A 13 45.39 7.22 9.08
C LEU A 13 44.42 7.78 8.04
N LEU A 14 44.56 7.38 6.79
CA LEU A 14 43.54 7.53 5.75
C LEU A 14 42.39 6.60 6.08
N SER A 15 41.30 7.16 6.63
CA SER A 15 40.04 6.48 6.79
C SER A 15 39.40 6.33 5.40
N CYS A 16 39.54 5.16 4.78
CA CYS A 16 38.70 4.77 3.66
C CYS A 16 37.33 4.34 4.19
N SER A 17 36.36 5.21 4.07
CA SER A 17 34.94 4.80 4.18
C SER A 17 34.61 3.88 3.00
N PRO A 18 34.06 2.69 3.21
CA PRO A 18 33.61 1.86 2.10
C PRO A 18 32.49 2.60 1.37
N LYS A 19 32.69 2.90 0.08
CA LYS A 19 31.59 3.27 -0.83
C LYS A 19 30.62 2.11 -0.83
N ALA A 20 29.36 2.37 -0.46
CA ALA A 20 28.28 1.43 -0.64
C ALA A 20 28.25 1.04 -2.14
N GLU A 21 28.56 -0.20 -2.44
CA GLU A 21 28.32 -0.77 -3.76
C GLU A 21 26.81 -0.73 -3.99
N LYS A 22 26.39 -0.06 -5.07
CA LYS A 22 25.01 -0.15 -5.56
C LYS A 22 24.75 -1.61 -5.84
N ALA A 23 23.78 -2.19 -5.11
CA ALA A 23 23.28 -3.52 -5.40
C ALA A 23 22.87 -3.55 -6.87
N THR A 24 23.53 -4.36 -7.67
CA THR A 24 23.14 -4.62 -9.06
C THR A 24 21.85 -5.42 -9.01
N VAL A 25 20.74 -4.78 -9.33
CA VAL A 25 19.45 -5.43 -9.51
C VAL A 25 19.59 -6.36 -10.70
N ASN A 26 19.69 -7.66 -10.47
CA ASN A 26 19.44 -8.66 -11.50
C ASN A 26 17.96 -8.61 -11.82
N SER A 27 17.59 -7.84 -12.86
CA SER A 27 16.21 -7.82 -13.35
C SER A 27 15.93 -9.17 -14.00
N SER A 28 15.21 -10.04 -13.28
CA SER A 28 14.56 -11.18 -13.90
C SER A 28 13.53 -10.67 -14.92
N ASP A 29 13.30 -11.39 -16.01
CA ASP A 29 12.40 -10.94 -17.12
C ASP A 29 10.93 -10.73 -16.67
N TRP A 30 10.55 -11.16 -15.45
CA TRP A 30 9.19 -11.09 -14.92
C TRP A 30 8.94 -9.89 -14.00
N SER A 31 10.00 -9.29 -13.42
CA SER A 31 9.88 -8.21 -12.44
C SER A 31 9.99 -6.84 -13.10
N PHE A 32 9.30 -5.86 -12.54
CA PHE A 32 9.52 -4.47 -12.90
C PHE A 32 10.95 -4.05 -12.56
N PRO A 33 11.61 -3.32 -13.44
CA PRO A 33 12.90 -2.69 -13.13
C PRO A 33 12.68 -1.50 -12.18
N HIS A 34 13.74 -0.74 -11.98
CA HIS A 34 13.68 0.50 -11.19
C HIS A 34 12.70 1.52 -11.79
N PHE A 35 11.84 2.09 -10.94
CA PHE A 35 11.00 3.24 -11.26
C PHE A 35 11.74 4.53 -10.91
N GLU A 36 11.75 5.49 -11.80
CA GLU A 36 12.38 6.80 -11.59
C GLU A 36 11.44 7.73 -10.82
N LYS A 37 11.85 8.16 -9.62
CA LYS A 37 11.09 9.11 -8.79
C LYS A 37 11.05 10.47 -9.48
N GLN A 38 9.87 11.07 -9.51
CA GLN A 38 9.64 12.34 -10.17
C GLN A 38 9.90 13.51 -9.20
N ASP A 39 11.16 13.69 -8.79
CA ASP A 39 11.54 14.62 -7.73
C ASP A 39 11.18 16.08 -7.99
N ASP A 40 11.12 16.50 -9.25
CA ASP A 40 10.75 17.89 -9.64
C ASP A 40 9.30 18.24 -9.30
N VAL A 41 8.42 17.23 -9.14
CA VAL A 41 6.99 17.40 -8.85
C VAL A 41 6.54 16.77 -7.53
N ASN A 42 7.35 15.86 -6.98
CA ASN A 42 7.02 15.17 -5.74
C ASN A 42 7.13 16.07 -4.50
N PRO A 43 6.26 15.87 -3.50
CA PRO A 43 5.08 15.02 -3.50
C PRO A 43 3.93 15.64 -4.32
N ILE A 44 3.25 14.79 -5.13
CA ILE A 44 2.19 15.21 -6.06
C ILE A 44 0.85 15.48 -5.38
N LEU A 45 0.61 14.89 -4.20
CA LEU A 45 -0.59 15.15 -3.41
C LEU A 45 -0.20 15.39 -1.95
N LYS A 46 -0.81 16.42 -1.34
CA LYS A 46 -0.54 16.87 0.03
C LYS A 46 -1.86 17.09 0.76
N PRO A 47 -1.87 17.03 2.12
CA PRO A 47 -3.01 17.44 2.93
C PRO A 47 -3.52 18.83 2.54
N ASP A 48 -4.83 19.03 2.71
CA ASP A 48 -5.50 20.31 2.47
C ASP A 48 -6.41 20.62 3.67
N ASN A 49 -6.16 21.73 4.34
CA ASN A 49 -6.89 22.17 5.52
C ASN A 49 -8.08 23.10 5.19
N GLU A 50 -8.41 23.25 3.92
CA GLU A 50 -9.57 24.03 3.47
C GLU A 50 -10.74 23.13 3.04
N LEU A 51 -10.47 21.84 2.73
CA LEU A 51 -11.49 20.90 2.31
C LEU A 51 -12.24 20.32 3.51
N PHE A 52 -13.54 20.54 3.54
CA PHE A 52 -14.40 20.03 4.60
C PHE A 52 -15.68 19.38 4.04
N PHE A 53 -16.29 18.53 4.85
CA PHE A 53 -17.61 17.96 4.59
C PHE A 53 -18.38 17.78 5.90
N THR A 54 -19.70 17.54 5.82
CA THR A 54 -20.50 17.19 6.99
C THR A 54 -20.41 15.68 7.23
N ASP A 55 -19.76 15.31 8.33
CA ASP A 55 -19.60 13.90 8.71
C ASP A 55 -20.95 13.28 9.09
N PRO A 56 -21.38 12.16 8.48
CA PRO A 56 -22.72 11.62 8.68
C PRO A 56 -22.95 11.00 10.07
N ILE A 57 -21.87 10.65 10.79
CA ILE A 57 -21.97 10.07 12.13
C ILE A 57 -22.10 11.17 13.18
N THR A 58 -21.23 12.16 13.14
CA THR A 58 -21.16 13.22 14.15
C THR A 58 -22.03 14.43 13.81
N GLN A 59 -22.49 14.57 12.55
CA GLN A 59 -23.21 15.72 12.01
C GLN A 59 -22.41 17.04 12.09
N ASN A 60 -21.10 16.97 12.31
CA ASN A 60 -20.22 18.11 12.35
C ASN A 60 -19.52 18.32 11.00
N GLN A 61 -19.11 19.56 10.76
CA GLN A 61 -18.15 19.84 9.69
C GLN A 61 -16.74 19.38 10.14
N VAL A 62 -16.08 18.58 9.32
CA VAL A 62 -14.72 18.08 9.55
C VAL A 62 -13.82 18.39 8.36
N PHE A 63 -12.60 18.83 8.64
CA PHE A 63 -11.53 18.97 7.65
C PHE A 63 -10.91 17.60 7.42
N TRP A 64 -11.46 16.86 6.48
CA TRP A 64 -11.32 15.41 6.38
C TRP A 64 -9.95 14.92 5.88
N GLU A 65 -9.12 15.81 5.33
CA GLU A 65 -7.76 15.49 4.87
C GLU A 65 -6.69 16.45 5.41
N GLU A 66 -6.97 17.15 6.52
CA GLU A 66 -6.08 18.16 7.05
C GLU A 66 -4.76 17.61 7.62
N ARG A 67 -4.75 16.35 8.08
CA ARG A 67 -3.60 15.74 8.73
C ARG A 67 -2.69 15.03 7.75
N ASN A 68 -3.20 14.04 7.02
CA ASN A 68 -2.44 13.17 6.13
C ASN A 68 -3.24 12.81 4.89
N VAL A 69 -2.53 12.63 3.76
CA VAL A 69 -3.01 11.95 2.56
C VAL A 69 -1.97 10.90 2.16
N LEU A 70 -2.36 9.63 2.00
CA LEU A 70 -1.43 8.51 1.87
C LEU A 70 -2.09 7.33 1.15
N ASN A 71 -1.32 6.30 0.87
CA ASN A 71 -1.76 4.98 0.42
C ASN A 71 -2.80 5.05 -0.72
N PRO A 72 -2.35 5.50 -1.92
CA PRO A 72 -3.24 5.73 -3.06
C PRO A 72 -3.47 4.46 -3.87
N ALA A 73 -4.71 4.17 -4.23
CA ALA A 73 -5.02 3.30 -5.36
C ALA A 73 -5.23 4.11 -6.64
N ALA A 74 -4.93 3.56 -7.80
CA ALA A 74 -5.09 4.27 -9.06
C ALA A 74 -5.69 3.38 -10.15
N ILE A 75 -6.49 3.98 -11.03
CA ILE A 75 -7.09 3.31 -12.18
C ILE A 75 -7.25 4.29 -13.36
N VAL A 76 -7.15 3.79 -14.58
CA VAL A 76 -7.37 4.59 -15.78
C VAL A 76 -8.81 4.42 -16.27
N ARG A 77 -9.47 5.54 -16.57
CA ARG A 77 -10.79 5.58 -17.20
C ARG A 77 -10.83 6.73 -18.20
N ASN A 78 -11.16 6.46 -19.46
CA ASN A 78 -11.29 7.48 -20.53
C ASN A 78 -10.10 8.45 -20.58
N ASP A 79 -8.88 7.94 -20.72
CA ASP A 79 -7.62 8.70 -20.79
C ASP A 79 -7.37 9.64 -19.57
N THR A 80 -7.95 9.31 -18.44
CA THR A 80 -7.81 10.01 -17.19
C THR A 80 -7.39 9.03 -16.10
N VAL A 81 -6.39 9.36 -15.32
CA VAL A 81 -6.01 8.63 -14.12
C VAL A 81 -6.90 9.11 -12.97
N PHE A 82 -7.62 8.19 -12.35
CA PHE A 82 -8.35 8.41 -11.10
C PHE A 82 -7.57 7.80 -9.95
N MET A 83 -7.42 8.54 -8.87
CA MET A 83 -6.72 8.15 -7.67
C MET A 83 -7.69 8.18 -6.49
N LEU A 84 -7.90 7.02 -5.87
CA LEU A 84 -8.53 6.88 -4.55
C LEU A 84 -7.42 6.90 -3.50
N TYR A 85 -7.51 7.73 -2.49
CA TYR A 85 -6.44 7.87 -1.50
C TYR A 85 -7.00 7.95 -0.09
N ARG A 86 -6.29 7.34 0.86
CA ARG A 86 -6.58 7.50 2.27
C ARG A 86 -6.27 8.92 2.70
N ALA A 87 -7.19 9.53 3.42
CA ALA A 87 -7.05 10.85 4.01
C ALA A 87 -7.49 10.84 5.47
N GLN A 88 -6.84 11.62 6.31
CA GLN A 88 -7.12 11.65 7.74
C GLN A 88 -7.40 13.06 8.22
N ASP A 89 -8.43 13.20 9.05
CA ASP A 89 -8.68 14.39 9.85
C ASP A 89 -7.73 14.48 11.06
N GLN A 90 -7.82 15.57 11.83
CA GLN A 90 -6.98 15.80 13.01
C GLN A 90 -7.02 14.66 14.05
N TRP A 91 -8.13 13.92 14.12
CA TRP A 91 -8.32 12.80 15.07
C TRP A 91 -7.88 11.46 14.50
N GLY A 92 -7.46 11.44 13.23
CA GLY A 92 -7.02 10.24 12.55
C GLY A 92 -8.15 9.35 12.05
N THR A 93 -9.36 9.89 11.88
CA THR A 93 -10.42 9.18 11.15
C THR A 93 -10.06 9.15 9.69
N SER A 94 -9.92 7.94 9.17
CA SER A 94 -9.57 7.68 7.77
C SER A 94 -10.82 7.68 6.88
N ARG A 95 -10.71 8.35 5.73
CA ARG A 95 -11.71 8.41 4.66
C ARG A 95 -11.01 8.26 3.32
N ILE A 96 -11.75 7.93 2.26
CA ILE A 96 -11.18 7.82 0.93
C ILE A 96 -11.58 9.04 0.10
N GLY A 97 -10.58 9.80 -0.30
CA GLY A 97 -10.70 10.88 -1.26
C GLY A 97 -10.61 10.39 -2.70
N LEU A 98 -11.03 11.22 -3.63
CA LEU A 98 -10.89 10.99 -5.07
C LEU A 98 -10.22 12.19 -5.72
N ALA A 99 -9.16 11.94 -6.47
CA ALA A 99 -8.52 12.92 -7.35
C ALA A 99 -8.41 12.37 -8.77
N TYR A 100 -8.30 13.24 -9.76
CA TYR A 100 -8.18 12.83 -11.16
C TYR A 100 -7.17 13.69 -11.92
N SER A 101 -6.55 13.11 -12.93
CA SER A 101 -5.49 13.75 -13.71
C SER A 101 -5.52 13.28 -15.16
N SER A 102 -5.36 14.21 -16.11
CA SER A 102 -5.22 13.90 -17.53
C SER A 102 -3.77 13.63 -17.95
N ASP A 103 -2.79 13.92 -17.09
CA ASP A 103 -1.36 13.69 -17.36
C ASP A 103 -0.72 12.67 -16.41
N GLY A 104 -1.44 12.26 -15.35
CA GLY A 104 -0.94 11.35 -14.32
C GLY A 104 -0.02 12.00 -13.28
N ILE A 105 0.16 13.32 -13.34
CA ILE A 105 1.09 14.09 -12.49
C ILE A 105 0.35 15.17 -11.70
N GLN A 106 -0.44 16.00 -12.38
CA GLN A 106 -1.20 17.08 -11.75
C GLN A 106 -2.62 16.60 -11.46
N PHE A 107 -2.96 16.49 -10.19
CA PHE A 107 -4.25 15.97 -9.74
C PHE A 107 -5.18 17.08 -9.25
N THR A 108 -6.44 17.00 -9.67
CA THR A 108 -7.54 17.79 -9.13
C THR A 108 -8.30 16.93 -8.13
N LYS A 109 -8.40 17.40 -6.88
CA LYS A 109 -9.14 16.72 -5.80
C LYS A 109 -10.63 17.01 -5.86
N LYS A 110 -11.46 16.05 -5.45
CA LYS A 110 -12.86 16.35 -5.09
C LYS A 110 -12.91 17.03 -3.72
N ALA A 111 -13.85 17.95 -3.56
CA ALA A 111 -13.99 18.72 -2.32
C ALA A 111 -14.42 17.88 -1.11
N SER A 112 -15.10 16.74 -1.34
CA SER A 112 -15.59 15.85 -0.29
C SER A 112 -15.06 14.43 -0.52
N PRO A 113 -14.88 13.63 0.54
CA PRO A 113 -14.53 12.23 0.40
C PRO A 113 -15.62 11.48 -0.37
N VAL A 114 -15.25 10.41 -1.08
CA VAL A 114 -16.20 9.57 -1.82
C VAL A 114 -16.54 8.28 -1.10
N PHE A 115 -15.78 7.95 -0.03
CA PHE A 115 -16.03 6.76 0.78
C PHE A 115 -15.59 7.00 2.23
N TYR A 116 -16.45 6.71 3.19
CA TYR A 116 -16.28 7.09 4.59
C TYR A 116 -17.17 6.22 5.51
N PRO A 117 -16.88 6.17 6.82
CA PRO A 117 -17.78 5.60 7.82
C PRO A 117 -19.13 6.31 7.82
N ASP A 118 -20.22 5.55 7.82
CA ASP A 118 -21.59 6.09 7.76
C ASP A 118 -22.49 5.46 8.85
N GLN A 119 -23.72 5.96 8.99
CA GLN A 119 -24.76 5.39 9.85
C GLN A 119 -25.40 4.15 9.21
N ASP A 120 -24.57 3.20 8.77
CA ASP A 120 -24.98 1.94 8.16
C ASP A 120 -24.58 0.74 9.02
N VAL A 121 -24.80 -0.48 8.52
CA VAL A 121 -24.50 -1.73 9.24
C VAL A 121 -22.99 -1.97 9.40
N HIS A 122 -22.15 -1.29 8.61
CA HIS A 122 -20.69 -1.42 8.60
C HIS A 122 -20.00 -0.48 9.61
N LYS A 123 -20.78 0.45 10.21
CA LYS A 123 -20.27 1.37 11.23
C LYS A 123 -19.50 0.66 12.35
N LYS A 124 -19.94 -0.51 12.75
CA LYS A 124 -19.34 -1.29 13.85
C LYS A 124 -17.91 -1.73 13.57
N GLU A 125 -17.52 -1.88 12.29
CA GLU A 125 -16.16 -2.22 11.86
C GLU A 125 -15.33 -0.98 11.46
N GLU A 126 -15.98 0.17 11.23
CA GLU A 126 -15.35 1.38 10.66
C GLU A 126 -15.26 2.55 11.64
N TRP A 127 -15.87 2.47 12.84
CA TRP A 127 -15.97 3.57 13.77
C TRP A 127 -15.46 3.21 15.17
N ASN A 128 -14.60 4.05 15.73
CA ASN A 128 -14.11 3.92 17.09
C ASN A 128 -15.08 4.58 18.07
N TYR A 129 -15.87 3.79 18.78
CA TYR A 129 -16.90 4.27 19.70
C TYR A 129 -16.39 5.09 20.88
N ARG A 130 -15.09 5.06 21.19
CA ARG A 130 -14.49 5.98 22.18
C ARG A 130 -14.74 7.45 21.87
N LYS A 131 -14.96 7.79 20.59
CA LYS A 131 -15.29 9.15 20.15
C LYS A 131 -16.68 9.61 20.55
N THR A 132 -17.60 8.68 20.74
CA THR A 132 -19.02 8.95 21.05
C THR A 132 -19.40 8.66 22.49
N ASP A 133 -18.58 7.93 23.25
CA ASP A 133 -18.88 7.49 24.61
C ASP A 133 -18.58 8.58 25.69
N GLY A 134 -18.32 9.82 25.25
CA GLY A 134 -18.17 10.97 26.15
C GLY A 134 -16.83 11.07 26.89
N GLU A 135 -15.88 10.22 26.54
CA GLU A 135 -14.49 10.37 26.99
C GLU A 135 -13.90 11.66 26.42
N PRO A 136 -13.31 12.55 27.24
CA PRO A 136 -12.67 13.75 26.72
C PRO A 136 -11.51 13.35 25.79
N TYR A 137 -11.46 13.92 24.58
CA TYR A 137 -10.34 13.72 23.67
C TYR A 137 -9.03 14.08 24.37
N SER A 138 -8.16 13.08 24.53
CA SER A 138 -6.82 13.26 25.09
C SER A 138 -5.84 13.51 23.97
N LEU A 139 -5.24 14.70 23.94
CA LEU A 139 -4.15 15.04 23.03
C LEU A 139 -2.86 14.23 23.33
N GLU A 140 -2.78 13.55 24.48
CA GLU A 140 -1.64 12.73 24.85
C GLU A 140 -1.56 11.41 24.08
N CYS A 141 -2.68 10.91 23.55
CA CYS A 141 -2.73 9.70 22.76
C CYS A 141 -3.21 9.97 21.33
N LYS A 142 -2.29 10.32 20.44
CA LYS A 142 -2.60 10.67 19.05
C LYS A 142 -3.27 9.54 18.26
N SER A 143 -2.99 8.27 18.58
CA SER A 143 -3.53 7.10 17.85
C SER A 143 -4.74 6.45 18.54
N CYS A 144 -5.12 6.89 19.76
CA CYS A 144 -6.23 6.29 20.50
C CYS A 144 -7.60 6.42 19.83
N TYR A 145 -7.72 7.33 18.88
CA TYR A 145 -8.99 7.64 18.18
C TYR A 145 -8.95 7.27 16.71
N PHE A 146 -7.88 6.64 16.24
CA PHE A 146 -7.78 6.20 14.85
C PHE A 146 -8.88 5.19 14.52
N ASP A 147 -9.48 5.35 13.35
CA ASP A 147 -10.52 4.49 12.81
C ASP A 147 -10.78 4.84 11.34
N GLY A 148 -11.80 4.26 10.79
CA GLY A 148 -12.33 4.64 9.50
C GLY A 148 -12.15 3.59 8.42
N VAL A 149 -12.09 4.07 7.20
CA VAL A 149 -11.88 3.28 5.98
C VAL A 149 -10.52 3.64 5.41
N GLU A 150 -9.66 2.64 5.21
CA GLU A 150 -8.24 2.83 4.97
C GLU A 150 -7.75 2.07 3.75
N ASP A 151 -6.63 2.54 3.16
CA ASP A 151 -5.75 1.81 2.26
C ASP A 151 -6.51 1.11 1.11
N PRO A 152 -7.12 1.85 0.17
CA PRO A 152 -7.89 1.29 -0.92
C PRO A 152 -7.00 0.58 -1.94
N ARG A 153 -7.47 -0.55 -2.52
CA ARG A 153 -6.96 -1.15 -3.76
C ARG A 153 -8.10 -1.28 -4.73
N ILE A 154 -7.88 -0.99 -6.00
CA ILE A 154 -8.96 -0.94 -6.99
C ILE A 154 -8.65 -1.78 -8.23
N VAL A 155 -9.67 -2.45 -8.72
CA VAL A 155 -9.68 -3.20 -9.98
C VAL A 155 -11.01 -2.96 -10.70
N ILE A 156 -11.10 -3.34 -11.98
CA ILE A 156 -12.33 -3.31 -12.75
C ILE A 156 -12.67 -4.73 -13.25
N ASP A 157 -13.94 -5.10 -13.30
CA ASP A 157 -14.36 -6.36 -13.92
C ASP A 157 -14.63 -6.17 -15.42
N GLU A 158 -14.88 -7.29 -16.11
CA GLU A 158 -15.18 -7.30 -17.54
C GLU A 158 -16.48 -6.54 -17.92
N LYS A 159 -17.35 -6.26 -16.93
CA LYS A 159 -18.61 -5.54 -17.10
C LYS A 159 -18.49 -4.05 -16.87
N GLY A 160 -17.31 -3.57 -16.47
CA GLY A 160 -17.05 -2.17 -16.16
C GLY A 160 -17.41 -1.78 -14.72
N THR A 161 -17.60 -2.75 -13.81
CA THR A 161 -17.80 -2.51 -12.39
C THR A 161 -16.45 -2.42 -11.69
N TYR A 162 -16.25 -1.37 -10.92
CA TYR A 162 -15.08 -1.20 -10.07
C TYR A 162 -15.29 -1.92 -8.75
N PHE A 163 -14.26 -2.65 -8.31
CA PHE A 163 -14.20 -3.27 -6.98
C PHE A 163 -13.03 -2.67 -6.21
N MET A 164 -13.32 -2.21 -5.01
CA MET A 164 -12.34 -1.66 -4.08
C MET A 164 -12.25 -2.54 -2.85
N THR A 165 -11.08 -3.12 -2.59
CA THR A 165 -10.78 -3.64 -1.27
C THR A 165 -10.28 -2.50 -0.39
N TYR A 166 -10.68 -2.48 0.87
CA TYR A 166 -10.29 -1.46 1.84
C TYR A 166 -10.17 -2.07 3.23
N THR A 167 -9.50 -1.38 4.12
CA THR A 167 -9.43 -1.77 5.52
C THR A 167 -10.51 -1.01 6.29
N ALA A 168 -11.44 -1.73 6.92
CA ALA A 168 -12.35 -1.21 7.92
C ALA A 168 -11.65 -1.29 9.29
N TYR A 169 -11.50 -0.16 9.99
CA TYR A 169 -10.80 -0.08 11.27
C TYR A 169 -11.66 0.57 12.33
N ASP A 170 -11.95 -0.15 13.40
CA ASP A 170 -12.78 0.30 14.53
C ASP A 170 -11.97 0.90 15.70
N GLY A 171 -10.68 1.17 15.49
CA GLY A 171 -9.74 1.59 16.54
C GLY A 171 -9.13 0.43 17.35
N LYS A 172 -9.52 -0.82 17.04
CA LYS A 172 -9.03 -2.02 17.72
C LYS A 172 -8.59 -3.11 16.76
N THR A 173 -9.37 -3.38 15.72
CA THR A 173 -9.12 -4.47 14.76
C THR A 173 -9.26 -3.95 13.33
N ALA A 174 -8.23 -4.17 12.52
CA ALA A 174 -8.27 -3.94 11.09
C ALA A 174 -8.88 -5.15 10.38
N ARG A 175 -9.88 -4.91 9.52
CA ARG A 175 -10.61 -5.96 8.79
C ARG A 175 -10.68 -5.64 7.31
N LEU A 176 -10.21 -6.54 6.49
CA LEU A 176 -10.33 -6.40 5.05
C LEU A 176 -11.79 -6.47 4.62
N SER A 177 -12.22 -5.45 3.88
CA SER A 177 -13.58 -5.28 3.41
C SER A 177 -13.59 -4.99 1.90
N ILE A 178 -14.77 -5.10 1.28
CA ILE A 178 -14.93 -4.89 -0.15
C ILE A 178 -16.14 -4.01 -0.46
N ALA A 179 -15.99 -3.15 -1.47
CA ALA A 179 -17.05 -2.30 -2.01
C ALA A 179 -17.01 -2.30 -3.55
N SER A 180 -18.14 -1.95 -4.19
CA SER A 180 -18.23 -1.82 -5.63
C SER A 180 -18.82 -0.49 -6.06
N SER A 181 -18.48 -0.03 -7.27
CA SER A 181 -18.98 1.20 -7.88
C SER A 181 -19.02 1.08 -9.41
N THR A 182 -19.87 1.87 -10.05
CA THR A 182 -19.91 2.02 -11.51
C THR A 182 -19.33 3.36 -11.98
N ASP A 183 -19.05 4.27 -11.03
CA ASP A 183 -18.65 5.65 -11.36
C ASP A 183 -17.45 6.19 -10.55
N LEU A 184 -16.94 5.43 -9.57
CA LEU A 184 -15.86 5.80 -8.64
C LEU A 184 -16.28 6.83 -7.57
N ILE A 185 -17.53 7.24 -7.56
CA ILE A 185 -18.07 8.26 -6.65
C ILE A 185 -19.07 7.66 -5.66
N HIS A 186 -19.99 6.84 -6.17
CA HIS A 186 -21.01 6.18 -5.37
C HIS A 186 -20.63 4.72 -5.18
N TRP A 187 -20.50 4.32 -3.92
CA TRP A 187 -20.00 3.01 -3.54
C TRP A 187 -21.05 2.21 -2.79
N ASN A 188 -21.16 0.94 -3.14
CA ASN A 188 -21.93 -0.04 -2.39
C ASN A 188 -20.99 -0.89 -1.54
N LYS A 189 -21.07 -0.78 -0.21
CA LYS A 189 -20.31 -1.60 0.74
C LYS A 189 -20.90 -3.01 0.79
N HIS A 190 -20.05 -4.02 0.64
CA HIS A 190 -20.43 -5.44 0.75
C HIS A 190 -20.00 -6.06 2.08
N GLY A 191 -19.18 -5.35 2.87
CA GLY A 191 -18.72 -5.79 4.18
C GLY A 191 -17.42 -6.60 4.12
N LEU A 192 -17.24 -7.45 5.12
CA LEU A 192 -15.99 -8.16 5.38
C LEU A 192 -15.67 -9.20 4.31
N VAL A 193 -14.44 -9.21 3.81
CA VAL A 193 -13.89 -10.27 2.96
C VAL A 193 -13.87 -11.59 3.71
N LEU A 194 -13.41 -11.58 4.96
CA LEU A 194 -13.42 -12.76 5.85
C LEU A 194 -14.73 -12.74 6.69
N SER A 195 -15.86 -13.00 6.04
CA SER A 195 -17.20 -12.88 6.67
C SER A 195 -17.59 -14.06 7.56
N GLN A 196 -16.87 -15.20 7.50
CA GLN A 196 -17.12 -16.36 8.35
C GLN A 196 -16.82 -16.01 9.81
N GLU A 197 -17.69 -16.39 10.75
CA GLU A 197 -17.60 -16.09 12.19
C GLU A 197 -16.21 -16.36 12.78
N ARG A 198 -15.57 -17.44 12.32
CA ARG A 198 -14.21 -17.83 12.76
C ARG A 198 -13.14 -16.81 12.40
N TYR A 199 -13.28 -16.05 11.30
CA TYR A 199 -12.23 -15.18 10.73
C TYR A 199 -12.58 -13.71 10.78
N GLN A 200 -13.81 -13.33 11.11
CA GLN A 200 -14.29 -11.94 11.06
C GLN A 200 -13.47 -10.97 11.93
N ASP A 201 -12.85 -11.45 13.02
CA ASP A 201 -11.97 -10.67 13.89
C ASP A 201 -10.48 -10.92 13.64
N HIS A 202 -10.15 -11.65 12.57
CA HIS A 202 -8.77 -11.81 12.15
C HIS A 202 -8.24 -10.48 11.61
N TRP A 203 -7.07 -10.05 12.12
CA TRP A 203 -6.39 -8.87 11.61
C TRP A 203 -6.05 -9.06 10.14
N SER A 204 -6.72 -8.33 9.27
CA SER A 204 -6.60 -8.49 7.82
C SER A 204 -6.69 -7.15 7.11
N LYS A 205 -5.92 -6.96 6.05
CA LYS A 205 -5.88 -5.75 5.22
C LYS A 205 -5.23 -6.04 3.87
N ALA A 206 -5.09 -5.03 3.02
CA ALA A 206 -4.30 -5.06 1.80
C ALA A 206 -4.71 -6.16 0.81
N GLY A 207 -5.92 -6.09 0.28
CA GLY A 207 -6.44 -7.07 -0.69
C GLY A 207 -5.99 -6.78 -2.13
N ALA A 208 -5.00 -7.53 -2.65
CA ALA A 208 -4.52 -7.44 -4.03
C ALA A 208 -5.18 -8.50 -4.90
N ILE A 209 -6.22 -8.13 -5.64
CA ILE A 209 -6.93 -9.01 -6.56
C ILE A 209 -6.08 -9.26 -7.82
N VAL A 210 -6.10 -10.49 -8.35
CA VAL A 210 -5.39 -10.86 -9.57
C VAL A 210 -6.10 -10.29 -10.79
N THR A 211 -5.34 -9.58 -11.63
CA THR A 211 -5.81 -8.91 -12.84
C THR A 211 -4.98 -9.32 -14.05
N GLU A 212 -5.48 -9.03 -15.24
CA GLU A 212 -4.67 -8.98 -16.46
C GLU A 212 -4.77 -7.59 -17.10
N GLN A 213 -3.72 -7.19 -17.79
CA GLN A 213 -3.71 -5.91 -18.48
C GLN A 213 -4.45 -6.03 -19.82
N ILE A 214 -5.51 -5.22 -19.99
CA ILE A 214 -6.26 -5.09 -21.24
C ILE A 214 -6.22 -3.61 -21.64
N GLY A 215 -5.39 -3.28 -22.63
CA GLY A 215 -5.08 -1.89 -22.96
C GLY A 215 -4.38 -1.19 -21.79
N ASN A 216 -4.98 -0.11 -21.29
CA ASN A 216 -4.51 0.62 -20.13
C ASN A 216 -5.26 0.29 -18.83
N GLN A 217 -6.11 -0.75 -18.83
CA GLN A 217 -6.90 -1.17 -17.68
C GLN A 217 -6.37 -2.47 -17.09
N GLN A 218 -6.56 -2.61 -15.78
CA GLN A 218 -6.30 -3.83 -15.03
C GLN A 218 -7.62 -4.51 -14.69
N VAL A 219 -7.98 -5.48 -15.56
CA VAL A 219 -9.26 -6.19 -15.48
C VAL A 219 -9.08 -7.46 -14.66
N THR A 220 -10.04 -7.76 -13.79
CA THR A 220 -9.99 -8.95 -12.94
C THR A 220 -9.89 -10.23 -13.77
N LYS A 221 -9.03 -11.17 -13.36
CA LYS A 221 -8.73 -12.41 -14.07
C LYS A 221 -9.20 -13.63 -13.28
N LYS A 222 -9.98 -14.50 -13.95
CA LYS A 222 -10.27 -15.84 -13.41
C LYS A 222 -9.18 -16.84 -13.79
N ILE A 223 -8.75 -17.61 -12.79
CA ILE A 223 -7.85 -18.75 -12.95
C ILE A 223 -8.61 -19.98 -12.45
N ALA A 224 -8.76 -21.02 -13.29
CA ALA A 224 -9.58 -22.20 -13.01
C ALA A 224 -11.02 -21.87 -12.55
N GLY A 225 -11.64 -20.80 -13.12
CA GLY A 225 -13.01 -20.39 -12.83
C GLY A 225 -13.18 -19.53 -11.58
N GLN A 226 -12.12 -19.23 -10.84
CA GLN A 226 -12.11 -18.44 -9.60
C GLN A 226 -11.33 -17.13 -9.80
N TYR A 227 -11.76 -16.04 -9.17
CA TYR A 227 -10.95 -14.88 -8.87
C TYR A 227 -10.07 -15.17 -7.66
N TRP A 228 -8.87 -14.59 -7.61
CA TRP A 228 -7.89 -14.80 -6.56
C TRP A 228 -7.42 -13.48 -5.99
N MET A 229 -7.14 -13.46 -4.69
CA MET A 229 -6.68 -12.27 -3.97
C MET A 229 -5.61 -12.66 -2.96
N TYR A 230 -4.48 -11.92 -2.99
CA TYR A 230 -3.49 -11.93 -1.91
C TYR A 230 -3.89 -10.88 -0.88
N PHE A 231 -3.82 -11.20 0.40
CA PHE A 231 -4.19 -10.26 1.46
C PHE A 231 -3.40 -10.51 2.73
N GLY A 232 -3.33 -9.52 3.60
CA GLY A 232 -2.70 -9.63 4.91
C GLY A 232 -1.63 -8.59 5.13
N ASP A 233 -1.23 -8.49 6.37
CA ASP A 233 -0.13 -7.70 6.89
C ASP A 233 0.69 -8.62 7.81
N THR A 234 2.00 -8.47 7.85
CA THR A 234 2.95 -9.41 8.46
C THR A 234 3.17 -10.67 7.62
N ASN A 235 2.14 -11.42 7.27
CA ASN A 235 2.15 -12.52 6.32
C ASN A 235 1.08 -12.28 5.27
N LEU A 236 1.33 -12.74 4.03
CA LEU A 236 0.30 -12.79 3.01
C LEU A 236 -0.39 -14.15 3.00
N TYR A 237 -1.69 -14.09 2.90
CA TYR A 237 -2.62 -15.19 2.74
C TYR A 237 -3.30 -15.10 1.39
N MET A 238 -4.18 -16.05 1.07
CA MET A 238 -4.97 -16.04 -0.15
C MET A 238 -6.43 -16.30 0.13
N ALA A 239 -7.27 -15.73 -0.74
CA ALA A 239 -8.68 -16.06 -0.83
C ALA A 239 -9.10 -16.21 -2.30
N SER A 240 -10.16 -16.98 -2.55
CA SER A 240 -10.78 -17.12 -3.86
C SER A 240 -12.24 -16.73 -3.85
N SER A 241 -12.78 -16.32 -5.01
CA SER A 241 -14.17 -15.90 -5.17
C SER A 241 -14.71 -16.26 -6.55
N THR A 242 -16.01 -16.48 -6.65
CA THR A 242 -16.70 -16.64 -7.94
C THR A 242 -17.30 -15.35 -8.47
N ASP A 243 -17.50 -14.34 -7.61
CA ASP A 243 -18.28 -13.13 -7.87
C ASP A 243 -17.64 -11.81 -7.44
N LEU A 244 -16.41 -11.84 -6.89
CA LEU A 244 -15.66 -10.69 -6.35
C LEU A 244 -16.24 -10.09 -5.06
N ILE A 245 -17.31 -10.64 -4.51
CA ILE A 245 -17.98 -10.14 -3.31
C ILE A 245 -17.75 -11.08 -2.12
N TYR A 246 -18.04 -12.36 -2.32
CA TYR A 246 -17.87 -13.39 -1.30
C TYR A 246 -16.55 -14.13 -1.51
N TRP A 247 -15.72 -14.16 -0.48
CA TRP A 247 -14.37 -14.69 -0.54
C TRP A 247 -14.17 -15.84 0.44
N GLU A 248 -13.57 -16.92 -0.05
CA GLU A 248 -13.18 -18.08 0.75
C GLU A 248 -11.67 -18.07 0.97
N PRO A 249 -11.19 -17.92 2.21
CA PRO A 249 -9.76 -17.96 2.48
C PRO A 249 -9.19 -19.38 2.31
N ALA A 250 -7.95 -19.46 1.84
CA ALA A 250 -7.21 -20.72 1.84
C ALA A 250 -6.81 -21.09 3.26
N VAL A 251 -7.25 -22.26 3.72
CA VAL A 251 -7.05 -22.72 5.09
C VAL A 251 -6.49 -24.14 5.13
N ASN A 252 -5.76 -24.43 6.19
CA ASN A 252 -5.36 -25.79 6.52
C ASN A 252 -6.60 -26.59 6.98
N GLU A 253 -6.91 -27.69 6.29
CA GLU A 253 -8.12 -28.49 6.53
C GLU A 253 -8.16 -29.12 7.93
N GLU A 254 -7.00 -29.40 8.53
CA GLU A 254 -6.94 -30.07 9.84
C GLU A 254 -7.28 -29.13 11.00
N ASN A 255 -6.85 -27.85 10.91
CA ASN A 255 -6.98 -26.92 12.04
C ASN A 255 -7.66 -25.59 11.65
N GLY A 256 -7.95 -25.37 10.35
CA GLY A 256 -8.58 -24.17 9.81
C GLY A 256 -7.73 -22.89 9.95
N ALA A 257 -6.43 -22.99 10.15
CA ALA A 257 -5.55 -21.85 10.15
C ALA A 257 -5.37 -21.31 8.70
N LEU A 258 -5.27 -20.00 8.54
CA LEU A 258 -4.97 -19.37 7.24
C LEU A 258 -3.61 -19.86 6.74
N ILE A 259 -3.52 -20.20 5.45
CA ILE A 259 -2.27 -20.65 4.82
C ILE A 259 -1.50 -19.44 4.34
N SER A 260 -0.30 -19.21 4.91
CA SER A 260 0.61 -18.15 4.47
C SER A 260 1.28 -18.55 3.15
N VAL A 261 1.19 -17.66 2.14
CA VAL A 261 1.83 -17.84 0.82
C VAL A 261 3.07 -16.97 0.65
N LEU A 262 3.23 -15.92 1.46
CA LEU A 262 4.43 -15.11 1.55
C LEU A 262 4.64 -14.65 3.00
N HIS A 263 5.88 -14.70 3.48
CA HIS A 263 6.22 -14.36 4.87
C HIS A 263 7.57 -13.62 4.96
N PRO A 264 7.86 -12.94 6.08
CA PRO A 264 9.13 -12.26 6.31
C PRO A 264 10.36 -13.18 6.19
N ARG A 265 11.48 -12.63 5.73
CA ARG A 265 12.77 -13.35 5.60
C ARG A 265 13.84 -12.71 6.48
N LYS A 266 14.49 -13.49 7.34
CA LYS A 266 15.62 -13.03 8.15
C LYS A 266 16.80 -12.62 7.27
N GLY A 267 17.39 -11.45 7.55
CA GLY A 267 18.55 -10.93 6.83
C GLY A 267 18.22 -10.12 5.57
N PHE A 268 16.94 -9.95 5.25
CA PHE A 268 16.48 -9.19 4.10
C PHE A 268 15.68 -7.96 4.51
N PHE A 269 15.44 -7.04 3.58
CA PHE A 269 14.65 -5.83 3.78
C PHE A 269 13.20 -6.11 4.26
N ASP A 270 12.70 -7.29 4.01
CA ASP A 270 11.36 -7.77 4.35
C ASP A 270 11.35 -8.65 5.60
N SER A 271 12.22 -8.37 6.56
CA SER A 271 12.44 -9.21 7.74
C SER A 271 11.41 -9.01 8.86
N ARG A 272 10.58 -7.96 8.82
CA ARG A 272 9.56 -7.68 9.83
C ARG A 272 8.16 -8.05 9.39
N LEU A 273 7.75 -7.61 8.22
CA LEU A 273 6.43 -7.85 7.65
C LEU A 273 6.48 -7.80 6.12
N VAL A 274 5.46 -8.40 5.52
CA VAL A 274 5.11 -8.28 4.11
C VAL A 274 3.63 -7.95 4.00
N GLU A 275 3.27 -7.03 3.09
CA GLU A 275 1.92 -6.57 2.85
C GLU A 275 1.72 -6.34 1.35
N SER A 276 0.56 -6.71 0.78
CA SER A 276 0.31 -6.52 -0.64
C SER A 276 0.39 -5.04 -1.03
N GLY A 277 0.99 -4.75 -2.16
CA GLY A 277 0.99 -3.44 -2.78
C GLY A 277 -0.30 -3.20 -3.58
N PRO A 278 -0.20 -2.85 -4.87
CA PRO A 278 -1.36 -2.75 -5.77
C PRO A 278 -1.94 -4.14 -6.08
N TYR A 279 -2.89 -4.21 -7.02
CA TYR A 279 -3.37 -5.47 -7.57
C TYR A 279 -2.21 -6.37 -8.08
N ALA A 280 -2.42 -7.70 -8.12
CA ALA A 280 -1.47 -8.62 -8.72
C ALA A 280 -1.71 -8.75 -10.23
N ILE A 281 -0.65 -8.93 -11.02
CA ILE A 281 -0.73 -8.94 -12.49
C ILE A 281 -0.47 -10.35 -13.03
N TYR A 282 -1.44 -10.91 -13.71
CA TYR A 282 -1.29 -12.15 -14.46
C TYR A 282 -0.48 -11.89 -15.74
N THR A 283 0.63 -12.59 -15.91
CA THR A 283 1.56 -12.49 -17.04
C THR A 283 1.83 -13.86 -17.66
N GLU A 284 2.58 -13.89 -18.77
CA GLU A 284 3.03 -15.16 -19.35
C GLU A 284 3.97 -15.93 -18.43
N ASN A 285 4.74 -15.24 -17.60
CA ASN A 285 5.71 -15.83 -16.66
C ASN A 285 5.06 -16.33 -15.38
N GLY A 286 3.87 -15.85 -15.00
CA GLY A 286 3.19 -16.13 -13.75
C GLY A 286 2.37 -14.95 -13.27
N ILE A 287 2.05 -14.93 -11.97
CA ILE A 287 1.36 -13.83 -11.32
C ILE A 287 2.39 -12.98 -10.59
N ALA A 288 2.65 -11.78 -11.10
CA ALA A 288 3.56 -10.82 -10.49
C ALA A 288 2.84 -10.03 -9.39
N LEU A 289 3.37 -10.06 -8.18
CA LEU A 289 2.89 -9.30 -7.03
C LEU A 289 3.97 -8.32 -6.58
N ILE A 290 3.65 -7.03 -6.58
CA ILE A 290 4.42 -6.03 -5.84
C ILE A 290 3.94 -6.08 -4.39
N TYR A 291 4.85 -6.10 -3.44
CA TYR A 291 4.52 -6.10 -2.02
C TYR A 291 5.34 -5.05 -1.26
N ASN A 292 4.72 -4.44 -0.27
CA ASN A 292 5.37 -3.62 0.72
C ASN A 292 6.02 -4.50 1.79
N ALA A 293 7.12 -4.05 2.34
CA ALA A 293 7.83 -4.78 3.37
C ALA A 293 8.48 -3.83 4.37
N SER A 294 8.70 -4.30 5.58
CA SER A 294 9.39 -3.53 6.60
C SER A 294 10.62 -4.27 7.13
N ASN A 295 11.69 -3.51 7.31
CA ASN A 295 12.94 -3.99 7.87
C ASN A 295 12.84 -4.16 9.38
N ALA A 296 13.27 -5.29 9.95
CA ALA A 296 13.16 -5.58 11.38
C ALA A 296 14.19 -4.81 12.22
N ALA A 297 14.00 -4.85 13.55
CA ALA A 297 14.98 -4.31 14.49
C ALA A 297 16.23 -5.19 14.59
N ASN A 298 16.07 -6.52 14.41
CA ASN A 298 17.12 -7.52 14.50
C ASN A 298 16.96 -8.52 13.36
N PHE A 299 18.04 -9.15 12.93
CA PHE A 299 18.06 -10.07 11.79
C PHE A 299 17.53 -9.43 10.50
N ASN A 300 17.81 -8.17 10.35
CA ASN A 300 17.37 -7.26 9.29
C ASN A 300 18.41 -7.16 8.17
N ASP A 301 18.05 -6.43 7.11
CA ASP A 301 19.02 -5.91 6.12
C ASP A 301 19.79 -4.74 6.75
N PRO A 302 21.11 -4.85 6.91
CA PRO A 302 21.92 -3.79 7.52
C PRO A 302 22.07 -2.54 6.62
N ALA A 303 21.72 -2.63 5.33
CA ALA A 303 21.77 -1.50 4.40
C ALA A 303 20.64 -0.50 4.60
N LEU A 304 19.57 -0.89 5.31
CA LEU A 304 18.42 -0.04 5.60
C LEU A 304 18.30 0.26 7.10
N PRO A 305 17.83 1.46 7.48
CA PRO A 305 17.40 1.72 8.85
C PRO A 305 16.39 0.69 9.36
N LYS A 306 16.32 0.52 10.68
CA LYS A 306 15.28 -0.32 11.31
C LYS A 306 13.91 0.28 11.01
N PHE A 307 12.94 -0.59 10.75
CA PHE A 307 11.55 -0.22 10.47
C PHE A 307 11.32 0.54 9.17
N THR A 308 12.34 0.69 8.31
CA THR A 308 12.16 1.23 6.96
C THR A 308 11.16 0.40 6.19
N TYR A 309 10.22 1.09 5.52
CA TYR A 309 9.33 0.47 4.56
C TYR A 309 9.87 0.64 3.13
N ALA A 310 10.02 -0.48 2.46
CA ALA A 310 10.47 -0.59 1.08
C ALA A 310 9.61 -1.61 0.34
N ALA A 311 9.69 -1.66 -0.98
CA ALA A 311 8.88 -2.61 -1.75
C ALA A 311 9.73 -3.60 -2.54
N GLY A 312 9.26 -4.85 -2.57
CA GLY A 312 9.80 -5.95 -3.34
C GLY A 312 8.78 -6.54 -4.29
N GLN A 313 9.17 -7.63 -4.96
CA GLN A 313 8.34 -8.29 -5.93
C GLN A 313 8.40 -9.81 -5.75
N ALA A 314 7.28 -10.50 -6.02
CA ALA A 314 7.16 -11.93 -5.96
C ALA A 314 6.44 -12.46 -7.19
N LEU A 315 6.85 -13.62 -7.70
CA LEU A 315 6.22 -14.32 -8.80
C LEU A 315 5.56 -15.59 -8.27
N PHE A 316 4.28 -15.74 -8.52
CA PHE A 316 3.52 -16.95 -8.23
C PHE A 316 3.16 -17.71 -9.50
N ASP A 317 2.85 -19.00 -9.35
CA ASP A 317 2.46 -19.86 -10.48
C ASP A 317 1.11 -19.41 -11.06
N LYS A 318 1.03 -19.36 -12.40
CA LYS A 318 -0.16 -18.87 -13.10
C LYS A 318 -1.36 -19.81 -13.04
N THR A 319 -1.16 -21.08 -12.67
CA THR A 319 -2.21 -22.11 -12.55
C THR A 319 -2.50 -22.50 -11.10
N GLU A 320 -1.50 -22.36 -10.24
CA GLU A 320 -1.56 -22.59 -8.80
C GLU A 320 -1.18 -21.30 -8.05
N PRO A 321 -2.09 -20.29 -7.95
CA PRO A 321 -1.76 -18.94 -7.46
C PRO A 321 -1.17 -18.85 -6.05
N TYR A 322 -1.28 -19.91 -5.28
CA TYR A 322 -0.70 -20.06 -3.94
C TYR A 322 0.78 -20.46 -3.94
N LYS A 323 1.31 -20.90 -5.09
CA LYS A 323 2.67 -21.42 -5.20
C LYS A 323 3.66 -20.34 -5.59
N LEU A 324 4.50 -19.94 -4.65
CA LEU A 324 5.60 -19.01 -4.89
C LEU A 324 6.65 -19.68 -5.79
N ILE A 325 6.99 -19.01 -6.91
CA ILE A 325 8.05 -19.44 -7.85
C ILE A 325 9.36 -18.72 -7.51
N GLU A 326 9.30 -17.38 -7.41
CA GLU A 326 10.47 -16.53 -7.23
C GLU A 326 10.12 -15.30 -6.42
N ARG A 327 11.11 -14.69 -5.77
CA ARG A 327 10.97 -13.47 -4.98
C ARG A 327 12.26 -12.68 -5.07
N THR A 328 12.18 -11.37 -5.29
CA THR A 328 13.36 -10.52 -5.34
C THR A 328 14.08 -10.48 -4.00
N ASP A 329 15.41 -10.52 -4.01
CA ASP A 329 16.24 -10.43 -2.80
C ASP A 329 16.46 -8.98 -2.37
N SER A 330 16.27 -8.03 -3.28
CA SER A 330 16.41 -6.60 -3.03
C SER A 330 15.09 -5.87 -3.29
N TYR A 331 14.94 -4.74 -2.62
CA TYR A 331 13.88 -3.78 -2.88
C TYR A 331 14.12 -3.05 -4.22
N PHE A 332 13.04 -2.65 -4.90
CA PHE A 332 13.14 -1.84 -6.12
C PHE A 332 12.80 -0.36 -5.88
N ILE A 333 12.16 -0.04 -4.73
CA ILE A 333 11.92 1.33 -4.25
C ILE A 333 12.08 1.36 -2.72
N TYR A 334 12.68 2.41 -2.20
CA TYR A 334 12.95 2.61 -0.77
C TYR A 334 13.09 4.10 -0.46
N PRO A 335 12.98 4.54 0.82
CA PRO A 335 13.09 5.95 1.20
C PRO A 335 14.54 6.47 1.04
N ASP A 336 14.78 7.28 0.02
CA ASP A 336 16.05 7.97 -0.22
C ASP A 336 15.91 9.50 -0.36
N LYS A 337 14.65 10.00 -0.41
CA LYS A 337 14.33 11.42 -0.54
C LYS A 337 13.85 12.01 0.78
N ASP A 338 14.04 13.31 0.98
CA ASP A 338 13.66 13.97 2.24
C ASP A 338 12.15 13.88 2.54
N TYR A 339 11.30 13.91 1.49
CA TYR A 339 9.85 13.79 1.65
C TYR A 339 9.37 12.37 2.02
N GLU A 340 10.26 11.37 2.02
CA GLU A 340 10.00 9.98 2.38
C GLU A 340 10.48 9.63 3.79
N LYS A 341 11.31 10.49 4.40
CA LYS A 341 12.04 10.19 5.64
C LYS A 341 11.34 10.66 6.89
N VAL A 342 10.54 11.73 6.81
CA VAL A 342 9.91 12.35 7.99
C VAL A 342 8.44 12.64 7.74
N GLY A 343 7.58 12.10 8.61
CA GLY A 343 6.12 12.30 8.56
C GLY A 343 5.43 11.68 9.78
N GLU A 344 4.24 11.14 9.60
CA GLU A 344 3.52 10.40 10.64
C GLU A 344 4.31 9.14 11.05
N ILE A 345 4.84 8.41 10.06
CA ILE A 345 5.81 7.32 10.23
C ILE A 345 7.03 7.66 9.37
N ASN A 346 8.21 7.56 9.96
CA ASN A 346 9.46 7.88 9.27
C ASN A 346 9.94 6.72 8.38
N GLU A 347 10.73 7.05 7.33
CA GLU A 347 11.39 6.09 6.45
C GLU A 347 10.38 5.16 5.73
N VAL A 348 9.40 5.76 5.00
CA VAL A 348 8.34 5.01 4.31
C VAL A 348 8.26 5.35 2.82
N CYS A 349 8.36 4.29 2.00
CA CYS A 349 7.81 4.21 0.65
C CYS A 349 6.77 3.09 0.64
N PHE A 350 5.48 3.42 0.62
CA PHE A 350 4.38 2.46 0.66
C PHE A 350 3.61 2.45 -0.66
N VAL A 351 3.80 1.42 -1.49
CA VAL A 351 3.31 1.36 -2.87
C VAL A 351 1.93 0.70 -2.92
N GLU A 352 0.95 1.38 -3.53
CA GLU A 352 -0.42 0.87 -3.69
C GLU A 352 -1.07 1.22 -5.03
N GLY A 353 -0.69 2.33 -5.65
CA GLY A 353 -1.23 2.77 -6.93
C GLY A 353 -0.31 2.40 -8.10
N LEU A 354 -0.80 1.63 -9.05
CA LEU A 354 -0.06 1.28 -10.27
C LEU A 354 -0.97 1.37 -11.48
N VAL A 355 -0.58 2.11 -12.52
CA VAL A 355 -1.31 2.16 -13.78
C VAL A 355 -0.37 2.19 -14.97
N PHE A 356 -0.80 1.55 -16.07
CA PHE A 356 -0.19 1.75 -17.37
C PHE A 356 -0.94 2.87 -18.08
N PHE A 357 -0.26 4.00 -18.34
CA PHE A 357 -0.87 5.19 -18.89
C PHE A 357 0.12 5.90 -19.81
N LYS A 358 -0.32 6.31 -21.01
CA LYS A 358 0.54 6.96 -22.01
C LYS A 358 1.85 6.21 -22.25
N GLU A 359 1.75 4.90 -22.47
CA GLU A 359 2.86 3.97 -22.77
C GLU A 359 3.90 3.85 -21.63
N LYS A 360 3.58 4.28 -20.41
CA LYS A 360 4.44 4.22 -19.23
C LYS A 360 3.71 3.64 -18.02
N TRP A 361 4.46 3.08 -17.09
CA TRP A 361 3.96 2.67 -15.79
C TRP A 361 4.14 3.80 -14.79
N PHE A 362 3.06 4.20 -14.15
CA PHE A 362 3.02 5.18 -13.06
C PHE A 362 2.79 4.45 -11.76
N LEU A 363 3.71 4.58 -10.83
CA LEU A 363 3.65 4.01 -9.49
C LEU A 363 3.43 5.14 -8.49
N TYR A 364 2.25 5.17 -7.90
CA TYR A 364 1.89 6.11 -6.84
C TYR A 364 2.08 5.45 -5.49
N TYR A 365 2.69 6.17 -4.55
CA TYR A 365 3.03 5.61 -3.25
C TYR A 365 2.90 6.64 -2.13
N GLY A 366 2.57 6.15 -0.91
CA GLY A 366 2.60 6.93 0.31
C GLY A 366 4.04 7.19 0.76
N THR A 367 4.31 8.41 1.20
CA THR A 367 5.62 8.84 1.68
C THR A 367 5.53 9.26 3.13
N ALA A 368 6.31 8.61 4.01
CA ALA A 368 6.34 8.87 5.45
C ALA A 368 4.93 8.96 6.07
N ASP A 369 3.96 8.20 5.54
CA ASP A 369 2.53 8.17 5.90
C ASP A 369 1.86 9.55 5.97
N SER A 370 2.26 10.47 5.10
CA SER A 370 1.80 11.87 5.17
C SER A 370 1.44 12.49 3.84
N LYS A 371 2.04 12.02 2.74
CA LYS A 371 1.88 12.59 1.39
C LYS A 371 1.93 11.49 0.35
N ILE A 372 1.60 11.83 -0.89
CA ILE A 372 1.66 10.90 -2.03
C ILE A 372 2.70 11.38 -3.02
N ALA A 373 3.55 10.46 -3.47
CA ALA A 373 4.55 10.70 -4.50
C ALA A 373 4.36 9.77 -5.71
N LEU A 374 5.09 10.05 -6.76
CA LEU A 374 5.08 9.37 -8.05
C LEU A 374 6.47 8.90 -8.43
N ALA A 375 6.56 7.66 -8.90
CA ALA A 375 7.68 7.15 -9.66
C ALA A 375 7.20 6.58 -11.01
N VAL A 376 8.00 6.69 -12.05
CA VAL A 376 7.61 6.30 -13.42
C VAL A 376 8.62 5.32 -13.99
N TYR A 377 8.12 4.29 -14.68
CA TYR A 377 8.91 3.41 -15.51
C TYR A 377 8.46 3.52 -16.97
N ASP A 378 9.40 3.84 -17.86
CA ASP A 378 9.20 3.92 -19.31
C ASP A 378 9.76 2.65 -19.97
N PRO A 379 8.91 1.72 -20.46
CA PRO A 379 9.38 0.50 -21.11
C PRO A 379 10.22 0.75 -22.36
N SER A 380 10.06 1.90 -23.04
CA SER A 380 10.84 2.24 -24.24
C SER A 380 12.32 2.52 -23.97
N THR A 381 12.67 2.77 -22.70
CA THR A 381 14.06 3.01 -22.28
C THR A 381 14.84 1.74 -21.95
N LYS A 382 14.21 0.55 -21.99
CA LYS A 382 14.94 -0.73 -21.88
C LYS A 382 15.90 -0.85 -23.06
N LYS A 383 17.20 -0.69 -22.78
CA LYS A 383 18.29 -1.06 -23.68
C LYS A 383 18.80 -2.45 -23.38
#